data_a1c3ac578dd80f209e1c57c38b87aa10
#
_entry.id   a1c3ac578dd80f209e1c57c38b87aa10
#
_cell.length_a   1.000
_cell.length_b   1.000
_cell.length_c   1.000
_cell.angle_alpha   90.00
_cell.angle_beta   90.00
_cell.angle_gamma   90.00
#
_symmetry.space_group_name_H-M   'P 1'
#
loop_
_entity.id
_entity.type
_entity.pdbx_description
1 polymer ?
#
loop_
_entity_poly.entity_id
_entity_poly.type
_entity_poly.pdbx_seq_one_letter_code
_entity_poly.pdbx_strand_id
1 'polypeptide(L)'
;MTCVRWGNDVSNFIALECGVRQGGVLSPYLFAIFIDDIIKEVKKSELGCKLKHENVGIFIYADDIILLAPTVQSLQGMLQVCERELAWIDMSLNTKKSLCMRFGPRYNAKCHDICTANGDCLSWVNSCRYLGVYLCASSYFKCSFSYAKKSFYRYLVK
;
A
#
# COMPACT_ATOMS: atom_id res chain seq x y z
N MET A 1 -8.76 10.59 -25.86
CA MET A 1 -9.96 9.81 -26.22
C MET A 1 -9.61 8.35 -26.34
N THR A 2 -10.49 7.45 -25.90
CA THR A 2 -10.36 6.01 -26.02
C THR A 2 -11.66 5.41 -26.56
N CYS A 3 -11.59 4.18 -27.07
CA CYS A 3 -12.78 3.41 -27.47
C CYS A 3 -12.54 1.93 -27.11
N VAL A 4 -13.61 1.18 -26.98
CA VAL A 4 -13.56 -0.28 -26.80
C VAL A 4 -13.75 -0.94 -28.15
N ARG A 5 -12.86 -1.88 -28.51
CA ARG A 5 -12.98 -2.70 -29.71
C ARG A 5 -13.29 -4.13 -29.31
N TRP A 6 -14.35 -4.69 -29.92
CA TRP A 6 -14.75 -6.08 -29.77
C TRP A 6 -14.96 -6.70 -31.15
N GLY A 7 -14.02 -7.53 -31.55
CA GLY A 7 -14.02 -8.04 -32.93
C GLY A 7 -13.91 -6.94 -33.97
N ASN A 8 -14.93 -6.79 -34.82
CA ASN A 8 -15.03 -5.74 -35.84
C ASN A 8 -15.81 -4.49 -35.37
N ASP A 9 -16.43 -4.57 -34.20
CA ASP A 9 -17.22 -3.46 -33.66
C ASP A 9 -16.35 -2.54 -32.81
N VAL A 10 -16.63 -1.23 -32.89
CA VAL A 10 -15.93 -0.19 -32.11
C VAL A 10 -16.97 0.68 -31.44
N SER A 11 -16.83 0.90 -30.12
CA SER A 11 -17.69 1.80 -29.38
C SER A 11 -17.49 3.28 -29.79
N ASN A 12 -18.41 4.14 -29.37
CA ASN A 12 -18.18 5.58 -29.42
C ASN A 12 -16.91 5.96 -28.66
N PHE A 13 -16.28 7.08 -29.06
CA PHE A 13 -15.11 7.62 -28.37
C PHE A 13 -15.50 8.15 -26.97
N ILE A 14 -14.72 7.77 -25.97
CA ILE A 14 -14.85 8.21 -24.58
C ILE A 14 -13.70 9.17 -24.28
N ALA A 15 -14.01 10.33 -23.70
CA ALA A 15 -12.97 11.25 -23.23
C ALA A 15 -12.27 10.63 -22.02
N LEU A 16 -10.94 10.60 -22.05
CA LEU A 16 -10.12 10.27 -20.88
C LEU A 16 -9.71 11.59 -20.24
N GLU A 17 -10.20 11.85 -19.03
CA GLU A 17 -9.88 13.06 -18.28
C GLU A 17 -8.71 12.86 -17.31
N CYS A 18 -8.52 11.64 -16.82
CA CYS A 18 -7.43 11.29 -15.90
C CYS A 18 -7.01 9.83 -16.06
N GLY A 19 -5.87 9.49 -15.43
CA GLY A 19 -5.32 8.14 -15.37
C GLY A 19 -4.23 7.87 -16.40
N VAL A 20 -3.65 6.67 -16.32
CA VAL A 20 -2.61 6.20 -17.25
C VAL A 20 -3.09 4.96 -18.00
N ARG A 21 -2.60 4.79 -19.22
CA ARG A 21 -2.96 3.63 -20.04
C ARG A 21 -2.39 2.35 -19.43
N GLN A 22 -3.26 1.38 -19.11
CA GLN A 22 -2.84 0.04 -18.71
C GLN A 22 -2.00 -0.62 -19.81
N GLY A 23 -0.82 -1.16 -19.42
CA GLY A 23 0.13 -1.77 -20.37
C GLY A 23 0.97 -0.75 -21.16
N GLY A 24 0.84 0.54 -20.90
CA GLY A 24 1.74 1.55 -21.47
C GLY A 24 3.14 1.43 -20.85
N VAL A 25 4.19 1.46 -21.70
CA VAL A 25 5.59 1.32 -21.23
C VAL A 25 6.00 2.41 -20.25
N LEU A 26 5.52 3.64 -20.45
CA LEU A 26 5.84 4.80 -19.60
C LEU A 26 4.92 4.94 -18.39
N SER A 27 3.77 4.24 -18.35
CA SER A 27 2.77 4.41 -17.29
C SER A 27 3.32 4.16 -15.88
N PRO A 28 4.13 3.11 -15.61
CA PRO A 28 4.70 2.89 -14.28
C PRO A 28 5.68 3.99 -13.87
N TYR A 29 6.47 4.51 -14.81
CA TYR A 29 7.43 5.59 -14.53
C TYR A 29 6.72 6.91 -14.21
N LEU A 30 5.71 7.27 -15.00
CA LEU A 30 4.92 8.48 -14.78
C LEU A 30 4.18 8.40 -13.43
N PHE A 31 3.63 7.24 -13.10
CA PHE A 31 2.98 7.03 -11.81
C PHE A 31 3.97 7.14 -10.65
N ALA A 32 5.17 6.57 -10.77
CA ALA A 32 6.20 6.66 -9.74
C ALA A 32 6.64 8.12 -9.49
N ILE A 33 6.79 8.93 -10.55
CA ILE A 33 7.10 10.36 -10.42
C ILE A 33 5.94 11.09 -9.74
N PHE A 34 4.71 10.79 -10.12
CA PHE A 34 3.51 11.43 -9.61
C PHE A 34 3.30 11.18 -8.10
N ILE A 35 3.66 10.00 -7.61
CA ILE A 35 3.50 9.61 -6.20
C ILE A 35 4.73 9.95 -5.33
N ASP A 36 5.84 10.38 -5.93
CA ASP A 36 7.12 10.61 -5.23
C ASP A 36 7.01 11.71 -4.16
N ASP A 37 6.15 12.70 -4.35
CA ASP A 37 5.96 13.78 -3.38
C ASP A 37 5.34 13.28 -2.07
N ILE A 38 4.51 12.23 -2.11
CA ILE A 38 3.99 11.56 -0.90
C ILE A 38 5.16 11.01 -0.08
N ILE A 39 6.12 10.35 -0.74
CA ILE A 39 7.31 9.80 -0.06
C ILE A 39 8.11 10.90 0.62
N LYS A 40 8.31 12.02 -0.09
CA LYS A 40 9.06 13.17 0.45
C LYS A 40 8.38 13.76 1.68
N GLU A 41 7.07 14.02 1.62
CA GLU A 41 6.33 14.62 2.72
C GLU A 41 6.22 13.68 3.93
N VAL A 42 5.98 12.37 3.71
CA VAL A 42 5.98 11.40 4.80
C VAL A 42 7.37 11.29 5.44
N LYS A 43 8.46 11.31 4.68
CA LYS A 43 9.83 11.31 5.21
C LYS A 43 10.15 12.57 6.00
N LYS A 44 9.70 13.75 5.57
CA LYS A 44 9.87 15.02 6.26
C LYS A 44 9.17 15.05 7.63
N SER A 45 8.09 14.28 7.80
CA SER A 45 7.40 14.21 9.10
C SER A 45 8.26 13.62 10.23
N GLU A 46 9.33 12.90 9.90
CA GLU A 46 10.23 12.19 10.80
C GLU A 46 9.57 11.15 11.73
N LEU A 47 8.30 10.84 11.51
CA LEU A 47 7.52 9.91 12.34
C LEU A 47 7.83 8.43 12.04
N GLY A 48 8.43 8.14 10.87
CA GLY A 48 8.74 6.80 10.41
C GLY A 48 9.86 6.11 11.18
N CYS A 49 9.95 4.79 10.99
CA CYS A 49 11.10 4.03 11.46
C CYS A 49 12.39 4.55 10.81
N LYS A 50 13.48 4.56 11.59
CA LYS A 50 14.80 4.96 11.12
C LYS A 50 15.75 3.78 11.16
N LEU A 51 16.54 3.62 10.11
CA LEU A 51 17.68 2.69 10.05
C LEU A 51 18.95 3.54 10.00
N LYS A 52 19.72 3.54 11.09
CA LYS A 52 20.80 4.51 11.32
C LYS A 52 20.22 5.94 11.27
N HIS A 53 20.60 6.71 10.24
CA HIS A 53 20.14 8.09 10.04
C HIS A 53 19.08 8.22 8.93
N GLU A 54 18.77 7.12 8.23
CA GLU A 54 17.83 7.11 7.10
C GLU A 54 16.41 6.81 7.58
N ASN A 55 15.45 7.61 7.11
CA ASN A 55 14.02 7.35 7.33
C ASN A 55 13.55 6.25 6.37
N VAL A 56 13.23 5.09 6.93
CA VAL A 56 12.69 3.92 6.23
C VAL A 56 11.22 3.69 6.57
N GLY A 57 10.50 4.75 6.89
CA GLY A 57 9.11 4.70 7.33
C GLY A 57 8.09 4.48 6.23
N ILE A 58 8.45 4.65 4.95
CA ILE A 58 7.51 4.49 3.83
C ILE A 58 8.14 3.69 2.69
N PHE A 59 7.36 2.75 2.15
CA PHE A 59 7.66 2.01 0.91
C PHE A 59 6.43 2.04 0.02
N ILE A 60 6.64 2.24 -1.27
CA ILE A 60 5.58 2.23 -2.27
C ILE A 60 5.93 1.22 -3.36
N TYR A 61 4.98 0.39 -3.71
CA TYR A 61 5.06 -0.54 -4.83
C TYR A 61 3.76 -0.47 -5.64
N ALA A 62 3.82 0.15 -6.80
CA ALA A 62 2.65 0.51 -7.59
C ALA A 62 1.64 1.31 -6.72
N ASP A 63 0.43 0.82 -6.56
CA ASP A 63 -0.64 1.40 -5.73
C ASP A 63 -0.58 1.01 -4.25
N ASP A 64 0.29 0.07 -3.88
CA ASP A 64 0.44 -0.39 -2.49
C ASP A 64 1.41 0.52 -1.71
N ILE A 65 0.95 1.07 -0.59
CA ILE A 65 1.75 1.90 0.32
C ILE A 65 1.94 1.14 1.65
N ILE A 66 3.18 0.97 2.09
CA ILE A 66 3.52 0.48 3.42
C ILE A 66 4.06 1.62 4.26
N LEU A 67 3.45 1.86 5.41
CA LEU A 67 3.93 2.78 6.43
C LEU A 67 4.51 2.00 7.61
N LEU A 68 5.74 2.32 8.01
CA LEU A 68 6.43 1.72 9.15
C LEU A 68 6.72 2.77 10.20
N ALA A 69 6.15 2.61 11.38
CA ALA A 69 6.34 3.52 12.50
C ALA A 69 6.67 2.79 13.80
N PRO A 70 7.45 3.39 14.71
CA PRO A 70 7.80 2.78 15.98
C PRO A 70 6.65 2.77 16.99
N THR A 71 5.66 3.65 16.82
CA THR A 71 4.50 3.78 17.71
C THR A 71 3.20 3.91 16.92
N VAL A 72 2.08 3.58 17.58
CA VAL A 72 0.72 3.75 17.00
C VAL A 72 0.45 5.22 16.69
N GLN A 73 0.87 6.13 17.58
CA GLN A 73 0.70 7.56 17.38
C GLN A 73 1.48 8.08 16.17
N SER A 74 2.73 7.62 16.00
CA SER A 74 3.53 7.97 14.82
C SER A 74 2.89 7.42 13.54
N LEU A 75 2.36 6.20 13.58
CA LEU A 75 1.67 5.60 12.44
C LEU A 75 0.42 6.39 12.06
N GLN A 76 -0.37 6.83 13.06
CA GLN A 76 -1.53 7.69 12.83
C GLN A 76 -1.12 9.02 12.17
N GLY A 77 -0.06 9.65 12.66
CA GLY A 77 0.46 10.90 12.06
C GLY A 77 0.94 10.71 10.61
N MET A 78 1.65 9.61 10.33
CA MET A 78 2.07 9.28 8.95
C MET A 78 0.88 9.03 8.03
N LEU A 79 -0.16 8.35 8.52
CA LEU A 79 -1.39 8.12 7.77
C LEU A 79 -2.05 9.45 7.39
N GLN A 80 -2.16 10.39 8.33
CA GLN A 80 -2.74 11.72 8.07
C GLN A 80 -1.96 12.51 7.02
N VAL A 81 -0.62 12.47 7.07
CA VAL A 81 0.21 13.09 6.03
C VAL A 81 -0.04 12.41 4.69
N CYS A 82 -0.07 11.09 4.66
CA CYS A 82 -0.30 10.31 3.44
C CYS A 82 -1.67 10.62 2.83
N GLU A 83 -2.75 10.68 3.64
CA GLU A 83 -4.09 11.01 3.16
C GLU A 83 -4.17 12.42 2.58
N ARG A 84 -3.52 13.40 3.22
CA ARG A 84 -3.46 14.77 2.72
C ARG A 84 -2.80 14.85 1.36
N GLU A 85 -1.66 14.19 1.19
CA GLU A 85 -0.93 14.20 -0.08
C GLU A 85 -1.67 13.40 -1.17
N LEU A 86 -2.33 12.28 -0.82
CA LEU A 86 -3.18 11.55 -1.75
C LEU A 86 -4.34 12.41 -2.24
N ALA A 87 -5.00 13.14 -1.34
CA ALA A 87 -6.10 14.05 -1.69
C ALA A 87 -5.64 15.16 -2.64
N TRP A 88 -4.41 15.66 -2.50
CA TRP A 88 -3.83 16.67 -3.39
C TRP A 88 -3.70 16.18 -4.85
N ILE A 89 -3.54 14.88 -5.04
CA ILE A 89 -3.41 14.24 -6.36
C ILE A 89 -4.69 13.49 -6.79
N ASP A 90 -5.86 13.87 -6.23
CA ASP A 90 -7.16 13.26 -6.49
C ASP A 90 -7.20 11.73 -6.27
N MET A 91 -6.41 11.23 -5.32
CA MET A 91 -6.40 9.84 -4.90
C MET A 91 -6.94 9.69 -3.48
N SER A 92 -7.48 8.52 -3.17
CA SER A 92 -8.00 8.22 -1.84
C SER A 92 -7.56 6.85 -1.34
N LEU A 93 -7.47 6.73 -0.02
CA LEU A 93 -7.13 5.48 0.63
C LEU A 93 -8.31 4.50 0.57
N ASN A 94 -8.06 3.26 0.17
CA ASN A 94 -9.07 2.21 0.26
C ASN A 94 -9.07 1.59 1.67
N THR A 95 -9.92 2.12 2.55
CA THR A 95 -10.01 1.71 3.97
C THR A 95 -10.37 0.23 4.14
N LYS A 96 -11.14 -0.35 3.20
CA LYS A 96 -11.55 -1.77 3.23
C LYS A 96 -10.39 -2.73 2.93
N LYS A 97 -9.39 -2.28 2.19
CA LYS A 97 -8.18 -3.07 1.85
C LYS A 97 -6.99 -2.72 2.73
N SER A 98 -7.00 -1.56 3.36
CA SER A 98 -5.90 -1.10 4.22
C SER A 98 -6.00 -1.76 5.59
N LEU A 99 -4.85 -2.24 6.07
CA LEU A 99 -4.76 -3.05 7.29
C LEU A 99 -3.62 -2.55 8.17
N CYS A 100 -3.77 -2.72 9.47
CA CYS A 100 -2.70 -2.48 10.44
C CYS A 100 -2.16 -3.80 10.98
N MET A 101 -0.84 -3.87 11.16
CA MET A 101 -0.18 -5.03 11.74
C MET A 101 0.91 -4.58 12.71
N ARG A 102 1.13 -5.37 13.75
CA ARG A 102 2.14 -5.10 14.76
C ARG A 102 3.20 -6.18 14.81
N PHE A 103 4.43 -5.75 14.91
CA PHE A 103 5.61 -6.60 15.17
C PHE A 103 6.28 -6.19 16.47
N GLY A 104 6.99 -7.12 17.09
CA GLY A 104 7.73 -6.87 18.31
C GLY A 104 7.18 -7.61 19.53
N PRO A 105 7.82 -7.47 20.72
CA PRO A 105 7.48 -8.25 21.91
C PRO A 105 6.02 -8.14 22.35
N ARG A 106 5.36 -7.03 22.04
CA ARG A 106 3.95 -6.78 22.36
C ARG A 106 3.03 -6.92 21.15
N TYR A 107 3.36 -7.78 20.17
CA TYR A 107 2.60 -7.93 18.92
C TYR A 107 1.14 -8.31 19.12
N ASN A 108 0.80 -9.04 20.20
CA ASN A 108 -0.54 -9.50 20.55
C ASN A 108 -1.30 -8.56 21.50
N ALA A 109 -0.67 -7.46 21.95
CA ALA A 109 -1.36 -6.51 22.83
C ALA A 109 -2.33 -5.66 22.02
N LYS A 110 -3.48 -5.32 22.62
CA LYS A 110 -4.46 -4.41 22.03
C LYS A 110 -3.82 -3.05 21.74
N CYS A 111 -4.05 -2.53 20.56
CA CYS A 111 -3.65 -1.20 20.14
C CYS A 111 -4.87 -0.26 20.10
N HIS A 112 -4.61 1.04 20.16
CA HIS A 112 -5.60 2.04 19.80
C HIS A 112 -5.90 1.94 18.29
N ASP A 113 -7.13 2.30 17.93
CA ASP A 113 -7.56 2.29 16.54
C ASP A 113 -6.79 3.35 15.75
N ILE A 114 -6.45 3.01 14.53
CA ILE A 114 -5.91 3.91 13.52
C ILE A 114 -7.05 4.29 12.60
N CYS A 115 -7.37 5.57 12.52
CA CYS A 115 -8.52 6.03 11.75
C CYS A 115 -8.11 7.06 10.70
N THR A 116 -8.80 7.03 9.58
CA THR A 116 -8.66 8.00 8.49
C THR A 116 -9.27 9.35 8.87
N ALA A 117 -9.02 10.37 8.07
CA ALA A 117 -9.61 11.69 8.26
C ALA A 117 -11.15 11.66 8.21
N ASN A 118 -11.74 10.71 7.51
CA ASN A 118 -13.19 10.51 7.41
C ASN A 118 -13.77 9.72 8.61
N GLY A 119 -12.93 9.30 9.56
CA GLY A 119 -13.35 8.53 10.74
C GLY A 119 -13.43 7.01 10.52
N ASP A 120 -13.09 6.50 9.34
CA ASP A 120 -13.02 5.06 9.09
C ASP A 120 -11.80 4.46 9.80
N CYS A 121 -12.00 3.44 10.63
CA CYS A 121 -10.91 2.79 11.34
C CYS A 121 -10.35 1.60 10.56
N LEU A 122 -9.02 1.51 10.50
CA LEU A 122 -8.31 0.42 9.84
C LEU A 122 -8.25 -0.81 10.76
N SER A 123 -8.46 -1.98 10.18
CA SER A 123 -8.48 -3.23 10.94
C SER A 123 -7.07 -3.68 11.34
N TRP A 124 -6.89 -4.04 12.62
CA TRP A 124 -5.70 -4.72 13.11
C TRP A 124 -5.80 -6.21 12.80
N VAL A 125 -4.77 -6.75 12.11
CA VAL A 125 -4.73 -8.15 11.69
C VAL A 125 -3.46 -8.85 12.17
N ASN A 126 -3.57 -10.18 12.38
CA ASN A 126 -2.43 -11.01 12.75
C ASN A 126 -1.69 -11.57 11.53
N SER A 127 -2.29 -11.54 10.36
CA SER A 127 -1.62 -11.90 9.11
C SER A 127 -2.27 -11.17 7.94
N CYS A 128 -1.46 -10.80 6.95
CA CYS A 128 -1.94 -10.27 5.67
C CYS A 128 -1.10 -10.80 4.52
N ARG A 129 -1.69 -10.86 3.35
CA ARG A 129 -0.96 -11.20 2.12
C ARG A 129 -0.45 -9.92 1.47
N TYR A 130 0.86 -9.87 1.23
CA TYR A 130 1.51 -8.78 0.52
C TYR A 130 2.48 -9.32 -0.52
N LEU A 131 2.36 -8.89 -1.77
CA LEU A 131 3.19 -9.32 -2.91
C LEU A 131 3.41 -10.85 -2.99
N GLY A 132 2.35 -11.61 -2.72
CA GLY A 132 2.37 -13.09 -2.82
C GLY A 132 2.88 -13.83 -1.60
N VAL A 133 3.42 -13.13 -0.58
CA VAL A 133 3.82 -13.71 0.71
C VAL A 133 2.86 -13.32 1.82
N TYR A 134 2.78 -14.14 2.87
CA TYR A 134 2.03 -13.82 4.07
C TYR A 134 2.96 -13.23 5.12
N LEU A 135 2.67 -11.99 5.53
CA LEU A 135 3.27 -11.36 6.70
C LEU A 135 2.49 -11.82 7.93
N CYS A 136 3.17 -12.14 9.02
CA CYS A 136 2.55 -12.62 10.25
C CYS A 136 3.02 -11.80 11.44
N ALA A 137 2.09 -11.25 12.21
CA ALA A 137 2.38 -10.55 13.46
C ALA A 137 3.09 -11.51 14.43
N SER A 138 4.24 -11.11 14.93
CA SER A 138 5.04 -11.90 15.87
C SER A 138 6.05 -11.02 16.60
N SER A 139 6.75 -11.61 17.59
CA SER A 139 7.77 -10.90 18.36
C SER A 139 8.97 -10.39 17.53
N TYR A 140 9.17 -10.95 16.34
CA TYR A 140 10.15 -10.53 15.34
C TYR A 140 9.48 -10.61 13.95
N PHE A 141 10.10 -10.00 12.94
CA PHE A 141 9.56 -10.06 11.58
C PHE A 141 9.47 -11.50 11.09
N LYS A 142 8.27 -11.90 10.67
CA LYS A 142 7.98 -13.25 10.17
C LYS A 142 7.13 -13.19 8.91
N CYS A 143 7.55 -13.94 7.90
CA CYS A 143 6.75 -14.16 6.69
C CYS A 143 6.59 -15.66 6.41
N SER A 144 5.48 -16.04 5.79
CA SER A 144 5.18 -17.43 5.42
C SER A 144 5.10 -17.57 3.90
N PHE A 145 5.91 -18.48 3.37
CA PHE A 145 5.91 -18.89 1.97
C PHE A 145 5.10 -20.15 1.71
N SER A 146 4.39 -20.68 2.70
CA SER A 146 3.70 -21.98 2.60
C SER A 146 2.67 -22.00 1.46
N TYR A 147 1.97 -20.89 1.23
CA TYR A 147 1.02 -20.79 0.12
C TYR A 147 1.73 -20.79 -1.24
N ALA A 148 2.79 -20.00 -1.38
CA ALA A 148 3.59 -19.95 -2.61
C ALA A 148 4.18 -21.32 -2.94
N LYS A 149 4.72 -22.04 -1.93
CA LYS A 149 5.21 -23.42 -2.08
C LYS A 149 4.11 -24.36 -2.53
N LYS A 150 2.93 -24.34 -1.87
CA LYS A 150 1.80 -25.20 -2.28
C LYS A 150 1.34 -24.91 -3.71
N SER A 151 1.29 -23.64 -4.11
CA SER A 151 0.93 -23.25 -5.48
C SER A 151 1.97 -23.78 -6.48
N PHE A 152 3.26 -23.60 -6.20
CA PHE A 152 4.34 -24.10 -7.04
C PHE A 152 4.26 -25.62 -7.24
N TYR A 153 4.14 -26.39 -6.17
CA TYR A 153 4.03 -27.86 -6.26
C TYR A 153 2.78 -28.31 -7.02
N ARG A 154 1.67 -27.58 -6.94
CA ARG A 154 0.45 -27.90 -7.69
C ARG A 154 0.64 -27.78 -9.20
N TYR A 155 1.54 -26.91 -9.67
CA TYR A 155 1.88 -26.77 -11.09
C TYR A 155 2.90 -27.80 -11.57
N LEU A 156 3.74 -28.33 -10.68
CA LEU A 156 4.73 -29.37 -11.03
C LEU A 156 4.13 -30.77 -11.15
N VAL A 157 2.98 -31.04 -10.52
CA VAL A 157 2.33 -32.37 -10.47
C VAL A 157 1.22 -32.48 -11.53
N LYS A 158 1.08 -31.50 -12.42
CA LYS A 158 0.27 -31.58 -13.64
C LYS A 158 1.13 -31.93 -14.83
#